data_fdb96fdecedb0937674bca11b84ff5d7
#
_entry.id   fdb96fdecedb0937674bca11b84ff5d7
#
_cell.length_a   1.000
_cell.length_b   1.000
_cell.length_c   1.000
_cell.angle_alpha   90.00
_cell.angle_beta   90.00
_cell.angle_gamma   90.00
#
_symmetry.space_group_name_H-M   'P 1'
#
loop_
_entity.id
_entity.type
_entity.pdbx_description
1 polymer ?
#
loop_
_entity_poly.entity_id
_entity_poly.type
_entity_poly.pdbx_seq_one_letter_code
_entity_poly.pdbx_strand_id
1 'polypeptide(L)'
;MCWATPVMSAELRPVRFALPNGLTVLFLEQRALPIVEAHALVRIGSAQDPPEKAGVANLVASLLDEGTATHTSAQIAEQIEFVGGSIGARTSEDYTSATVRILKKDVDLGLSLLADILQKPSFPKHEFERVRSEVIGQVISEKDEPGAVAMKAFNHTVFMGHPYRWPVTGGEETLNKISHQDIAAFHSQYYLPNQTILSIVGDLSQDEAASLAAKYFGPWKRGTASNPKLPKPHALERAAVKLIDKELTQSSIIIGHVGISRSNPDYYAVSVMNQILGSGGFGSRLMDNIRDKQGLAYGVMSLFDARLVPGPFYVTLQTRTEATNQAIAGVLSELRSMREAPVSDQELADAKAYLMGSFALRLDTTSKLAQTLGLVEFHNLGLDYFSHYPQWIERITKEDVLRVAKQYLDPQRVALIVVGDQGKAKVRLEPKP
;
A
#
# COMPACT_ATOMS: atom_id res chain seq x y z
N MET A 1 -35.48 23.24 -6.93
CA MET A 1 -34.05 23.11 -7.34
C MET A 1 -33.24 23.90 -6.32
N CYS A 2 -32.74 23.21 -5.28
CA CYS A 2 -31.77 23.82 -4.36
C CYS A 2 -30.38 23.51 -4.93
N TRP A 3 -29.71 24.51 -5.41
CA TRP A 3 -28.30 24.44 -5.75
C TRP A 3 -27.53 24.35 -4.43
N ALA A 4 -27.05 23.17 -4.10
CA ALA A 4 -26.06 23.02 -3.05
C ALA A 4 -24.79 23.71 -3.57
N THR A 5 -24.47 24.87 -3.01
CA THR A 5 -23.13 25.47 -3.16
C THR A 5 -22.10 24.41 -2.73
N PRO A 6 -21.08 24.13 -3.55
CA PRO A 6 -20.00 23.26 -3.10
C PRO A 6 -19.39 23.91 -1.85
N VAL A 7 -19.40 23.19 -0.73
CA VAL A 7 -18.60 23.55 0.43
C VAL A 7 -17.17 23.53 -0.07
N MET A 8 -16.60 24.70 -0.36
CA MET A 8 -15.18 24.85 -0.62
C MET A 8 -14.46 24.27 0.60
N SER A 9 -13.84 23.12 0.42
CA SER A 9 -12.89 22.60 1.40
C SER A 9 -11.89 23.72 1.64
N ALA A 10 -11.68 24.11 2.91
CA ALA A 10 -10.61 25.06 3.24
C ALA A 10 -9.34 24.55 2.54
N GLU A 11 -8.70 25.46 1.79
CA GLU A 11 -7.50 25.11 1.02
C GLU A 11 -6.44 24.54 1.98
N LEU A 12 -6.14 23.26 1.84
CA LEU A 12 -5.12 22.62 2.66
C LEU A 12 -3.77 23.26 2.32
N ARG A 13 -3.11 23.87 3.31
CA ARG A 13 -1.83 24.56 3.15
C ARG A 13 -0.74 23.89 3.99
N PRO A 14 -0.25 22.74 3.58
CA PRO A 14 0.83 22.08 4.28
C PRO A 14 2.13 22.90 4.18
N VAL A 15 2.88 22.93 5.28
CA VAL A 15 4.19 23.56 5.37
C VAL A 15 5.26 22.48 5.39
N ARG A 16 6.37 22.71 4.67
CA ARG A 16 7.54 21.82 4.62
C ARG A 16 8.78 22.54 5.13
N PHE A 17 9.47 21.90 6.06
CA PHE A 17 10.78 22.32 6.53
C PHE A 17 11.68 21.13 6.82
N ALA A 18 12.95 21.34 7.07
CA ALA A 18 13.88 20.28 7.42
C ALA A 18 14.65 20.64 8.70
N LEU A 19 14.88 19.63 9.55
CA LEU A 19 15.76 19.79 10.70
C LEU A 19 17.25 19.72 10.27
N PRO A 20 18.19 20.25 11.07
CA PRO A 20 19.62 20.21 10.74
C PRO A 20 20.18 18.82 10.51
N ASN A 21 19.58 17.77 11.12
CA ASN A 21 19.96 16.38 10.94
C ASN A 21 19.43 15.75 9.63
N GLY A 22 18.67 16.52 8.83
CA GLY A 22 18.15 16.10 7.54
C GLY A 22 16.75 15.46 7.58
N LEU A 23 16.10 15.40 8.75
CA LEU A 23 14.70 14.98 8.83
C LEU A 23 13.81 15.97 8.07
N THR A 24 13.02 15.49 7.11
CA THR A 24 11.99 16.29 6.46
C THR A 24 10.74 16.31 7.34
N VAL A 25 10.24 17.49 7.65
CA VAL A 25 9.02 17.68 8.44
C VAL A 25 7.95 18.33 7.58
N LEU A 26 6.76 17.77 7.61
CA LEU A 26 5.56 18.31 6.99
C LEU A 26 4.56 18.62 8.10
N PHE A 27 3.96 19.79 8.02
CA PHE A 27 2.96 20.22 9.00
C PHE A 27 1.70 20.70 8.31
N LEU A 28 0.54 20.30 8.86
CA LEU A 28 -0.76 20.82 8.45
C LEU A 28 -1.61 21.11 9.70
N GLU A 29 -1.96 22.37 9.87
CA GLU A 29 -2.84 22.80 10.95
C GLU A 29 -4.27 22.29 10.73
N GLN A 30 -4.83 21.61 11.73
CA GLN A 30 -6.20 21.11 11.72
C GLN A 30 -6.80 21.20 13.13
N ARG A 31 -7.60 22.28 13.38
CA ARG A 31 -8.13 22.60 14.71
C ARG A 31 -9.56 22.11 14.98
N ALA A 32 -10.12 21.31 14.07
CA ALA A 32 -11.50 20.83 14.24
C ALA A 32 -11.69 19.96 15.50
N LEU A 33 -10.65 19.24 15.88
CA LEU A 33 -10.59 18.42 17.10
C LEU A 33 -9.26 18.65 17.81
N PRO A 34 -9.19 18.57 19.15
CA PRO A 34 -7.95 18.72 19.92
C PRO A 34 -7.07 17.45 19.82
N ILE A 35 -6.81 17.01 18.60
CA ILE A 35 -6.06 15.79 18.28
C ILE A 35 -4.82 16.18 17.49
N VAL A 36 -3.72 15.47 17.74
CA VAL A 36 -2.50 15.53 16.96
C VAL A 36 -2.17 14.12 16.47
N GLU A 37 -1.92 14.02 15.18
CA GLU A 37 -1.40 12.82 14.53
C GLU A 37 0.01 13.10 14.04
N ALA A 38 0.99 12.26 14.41
CA ALA A 38 2.30 12.28 13.81
C ALA A 38 2.56 10.95 13.10
N HIS A 39 2.93 11.04 11.83
CA HIS A 39 3.21 9.91 10.95
C HIS A 39 4.64 10.03 10.43
N ALA A 40 5.53 9.18 10.93
CA ALA A 40 6.89 9.05 10.45
C ALA A 40 6.95 7.98 9.36
N LEU A 41 7.44 8.34 8.19
CA LEU A 41 7.64 7.45 7.07
C LEU A 41 9.14 7.33 6.81
N VAL A 42 9.70 6.15 7.10
CA VAL A 42 11.09 5.80 6.81
C VAL A 42 11.17 5.21 5.41
N ARG A 43 12.09 5.70 4.58
CA ARG A 43 12.26 5.29 3.17
C ARG A 43 12.95 3.92 3.07
N ILE A 44 12.43 2.93 3.78
CA ILE A 44 12.89 1.54 3.80
C ILE A 44 11.70 0.61 3.96
N GLY A 45 11.59 -0.41 3.15
CA GLY A 45 10.55 -1.42 3.22
C GLY A 45 11.11 -2.82 2.93
N SER A 46 10.25 -3.80 2.79
CA SER A 46 10.65 -5.20 2.57
C SER A 46 11.36 -5.44 1.23
N ALA A 47 11.26 -4.49 0.28
CA ALA A 47 12.01 -4.59 -0.98
C ALA A 47 13.54 -4.52 -0.80
N GLN A 48 14.01 -4.06 0.34
CA GLN A 48 15.43 -4.03 0.69
C GLN A 48 15.86 -5.20 1.58
N ASP A 49 14.95 -6.13 1.89
CA ASP A 49 15.30 -7.34 2.62
C ASP A 49 16.30 -8.18 1.82
N PRO A 50 17.34 -8.73 2.44
CA PRO A 50 18.12 -9.78 1.81
C PRO A 50 17.21 -10.96 1.44
N PRO A 51 17.30 -11.52 0.23
CA PRO A 51 16.38 -12.58 -0.23
C PRO A 51 16.26 -13.77 0.72
N GLU A 52 17.36 -14.13 1.38
CA GLU A 52 17.42 -15.24 2.36
C GLU A 52 16.85 -14.86 3.74
N LYS A 53 16.58 -13.56 3.98
CA LYS A 53 16.02 -12.99 5.21
C LYS A 53 14.78 -12.13 4.91
N ALA A 54 14.03 -12.47 3.86
CA ALA A 54 12.77 -11.80 3.57
C ALA A 54 11.85 -11.83 4.80
N GLY A 55 11.32 -10.66 5.18
CA GLY A 55 10.54 -10.43 6.40
C GLY A 55 11.30 -9.68 7.50
N VAL A 56 12.62 -9.38 7.32
CA VAL A 56 13.37 -8.65 8.35
C VAL A 56 12.83 -7.23 8.56
N ALA A 57 12.47 -6.51 7.51
CA ALA A 57 11.87 -5.18 7.62
C ALA A 57 10.54 -5.23 8.41
N ASN A 58 9.73 -6.26 8.15
CA ASN A 58 8.47 -6.46 8.88
C ASN A 58 8.72 -6.75 10.37
N LEU A 59 9.64 -7.65 10.68
CA LEU A 59 9.99 -7.94 12.08
C LEU A 59 10.54 -6.71 12.79
N VAL A 60 11.41 -5.91 12.14
CA VAL A 60 11.90 -4.64 12.73
C VAL A 60 10.73 -3.71 13.02
N ALA A 61 9.81 -3.49 12.08
CA ALA A 61 8.66 -2.63 12.28
C ALA A 61 7.77 -3.11 13.44
N SER A 62 7.48 -4.42 13.50
CA SER A 62 6.67 -5.04 14.56
C SER A 62 7.35 -5.05 15.95
N LEU A 63 8.65 -4.75 16.01
CA LEU A 63 9.41 -4.75 17.24
C LEU A 63 9.74 -3.33 17.76
N LEU A 64 9.40 -2.28 17.02
CA LEU A 64 9.75 -0.91 17.39
C LEU A 64 9.14 -0.49 18.72
N ASP A 65 7.91 -0.86 18.99
CA ASP A 65 7.15 -0.55 20.20
C ASP A 65 7.19 -1.65 21.27
N GLU A 66 7.93 -2.72 21.02
CA GLU A 66 8.13 -3.81 21.98
C GLU A 66 9.26 -3.54 23.00
N GLY A 67 9.70 -2.30 23.08
CA GLY A 67 10.62 -1.79 24.09
C GLY A 67 11.69 -0.86 23.52
N THR A 68 12.05 0.13 24.33
CA THR A 68 13.08 1.11 24.00
C THR A 68 14.17 1.11 25.09
N ALA A 69 15.17 1.97 24.93
CA ALA A 69 16.20 2.15 25.96
C ALA A 69 15.64 2.68 27.30
N THR A 70 14.43 3.26 27.30
CA THR A 70 13.83 3.94 28.45
C THR A 70 12.51 3.32 28.91
N HIS A 71 11.85 2.54 28.08
CA HIS A 71 10.53 1.97 28.36
C HIS A 71 10.47 0.51 27.94
N THR A 72 9.80 -0.32 28.73
CA THR A 72 9.37 -1.67 28.30
C THR A 72 8.14 -1.57 27.39
N SER A 73 7.80 -2.63 26.67
CA SER A 73 6.57 -2.74 25.87
C SER A 73 5.32 -2.40 26.71
N ALA A 74 5.21 -2.99 27.90
CA ALA A 74 4.09 -2.74 28.81
C ALA A 74 3.99 -1.26 29.22
N GLN A 75 5.14 -0.60 29.49
CA GLN A 75 5.15 0.81 29.84
C GLN A 75 4.76 1.73 28.67
N ILE A 76 5.16 1.39 27.44
CA ILE A 76 4.74 2.12 26.25
C ILE A 76 3.22 2.01 26.09
N ALA A 77 2.69 0.79 26.16
CA ALA A 77 1.26 0.53 26.05
C ALA A 77 0.46 1.26 27.16
N GLU A 78 0.88 1.10 28.43
CA GLU A 78 0.21 1.73 29.57
C GLU A 78 0.17 3.26 29.43
N GLN A 79 1.30 3.91 29.09
CA GLN A 79 1.35 5.36 28.97
C GLN A 79 0.49 5.91 27.84
N ILE A 80 0.50 5.27 26.66
CA ILE A 80 -0.27 5.76 25.52
C ILE A 80 -1.77 5.48 25.69
N GLU A 81 -2.14 4.32 26.20
CA GLU A 81 -3.53 3.92 26.44
C GLU A 81 -4.17 4.73 27.58
N PHE A 82 -3.42 5.05 28.63
CA PHE A 82 -3.88 5.88 29.77
C PHE A 82 -4.41 7.23 29.31
N VAL A 83 -3.81 7.82 28.28
CA VAL A 83 -4.25 9.11 27.72
C VAL A 83 -5.21 8.96 26.52
N GLY A 84 -5.64 7.73 26.20
CA GLY A 84 -6.53 7.45 25.08
C GLY A 84 -5.87 7.63 23.72
N GLY A 85 -4.54 7.57 23.66
CA GLY A 85 -3.75 7.61 22.45
C GLY A 85 -3.56 6.25 21.80
N SER A 86 -2.85 6.23 20.69
CA SER A 86 -2.38 5.01 20.03
C SER A 86 -1.03 5.23 19.39
N ILE A 87 -0.17 4.21 19.42
CA ILE A 87 1.14 4.19 18.78
C ILE A 87 1.32 2.83 18.09
N GLY A 88 2.10 2.79 17.01
CA GLY A 88 2.43 1.53 16.34
C GLY A 88 3.22 1.74 15.08
N ALA A 89 3.75 0.66 14.52
CA ALA A 89 4.50 0.71 13.29
C ALA A 89 4.14 -0.45 12.36
N ARG A 90 4.33 -0.24 11.05
CA ARG A 90 4.10 -1.23 10.00
C ARG A 90 5.00 -0.97 8.81
N THR A 91 5.36 -2.01 8.10
CA THR A 91 6.11 -1.88 6.86
C THR A 91 5.28 -2.26 5.63
N SER A 92 5.66 -1.72 4.48
CA SER A 92 5.21 -2.11 3.16
C SER A 92 6.41 -2.56 2.34
N GLU A 93 6.24 -2.73 1.05
CA GLU A 93 7.36 -3.04 0.17
C GLU A 93 8.37 -1.90 0.09
N ASP A 94 7.91 -0.64 0.08
CA ASP A 94 8.74 0.51 -0.25
C ASP A 94 9.10 1.39 0.96
N TYR A 95 8.32 1.32 2.05
CA TYR A 95 8.52 2.16 3.23
C TYR A 95 8.02 1.50 4.50
N THR A 96 8.54 1.97 5.63
CA THR A 96 8.01 1.67 6.95
C THR A 96 7.40 2.92 7.55
N SER A 97 6.24 2.79 8.16
CA SER A 97 5.55 3.88 8.86
C SER A 97 5.46 3.59 10.36
N ALA A 98 5.73 4.61 11.18
CA ALA A 98 5.43 4.63 12.60
C ALA A 98 4.51 5.82 12.89
N THR A 99 3.47 5.60 13.67
CA THR A 99 2.42 6.60 13.90
C THR A 99 2.12 6.76 15.38
N VAL A 100 1.76 7.97 15.77
CA VAL A 100 1.14 8.24 17.06
C VAL A 100 -0.05 9.15 16.86
N ARG A 101 -1.17 8.82 17.51
CA ARG A 101 -2.36 9.64 17.59
C ARG A 101 -2.66 9.94 19.05
N ILE A 102 -2.84 11.21 19.38
CA ILE A 102 -2.97 11.64 20.76
C ILE A 102 -3.75 12.94 20.88
N LEU A 103 -4.28 13.23 22.07
CA LEU A 103 -4.85 14.55 22.36
C LEU A 103 -3.76 15.63 22.44
N LYS A 104 -4.08 16.86 22.03
CA LYS A 104 -3.15 18.00 22.07
C LYS A 104 -2.47 18.17 23.44
N LYS A 105 -3.22 18.02 24.54
CA LYS A 105 -2.70 18.20 25.92
C LYS A 105 -1.59 17.21 26.27
N ASP A 106 -1.54 16.06 25.59
CA ASP A 106 -0.58 14.97 25.83
C ASP A 106 0.45 14.82 24.69
N VAL A 107 0.54 15.82 23.79
CA VAL A 107 1.37 15.75 22.57
C VAL A 107 2.85 15.51 22.87
N ASP A 108 3.37 16.06 23.97
CA ASP A 108 4.74 15.83 24.43
C ASP A 108 5.01 14.34 24.71
N LEU A 109 4.09 13.65 25.38
CA LEU A 109 4.16 12.22 25.60
C LEU A 109 4.17 11.44 24.28
N GLY A 110 3.21 11.73 23.40
CA GLY A 110 3.08 11.02 22.13
C GLY A 110 4.32 11.14 21.24
N LEU A 111 4.83 12.37 21.06
CA LEU A 111 6.02 12.59 20.24
C LEU A 111 7.30 12.06 20.90
N SER A 112 7.38 12.07 22.22
CA SER A 112 8.49 11.44 22.95
C SER A 112 8.52 9.93 22.69
N LEU A 113 7.39 9.24 22.83
CA LEU A 113 7.28 7.80 22.58
C LEU A 113 7.57 7.46 21.12
N LEU A 114 7.00 8.22 20.17
CA LEU A 114 7.28 8.01 18.74
C LEU A 114 8.77 8.19 18.42
N ALA A 115 9.41 9.19 19.01
CA ALA A 115 10.84 9.41 18.86
C ALA A 115 11.66 8.27 19.47
N ASP A 116 11.28 7.76 20.63
CA ASP A 116 12.00 6.67 21.30
C ASP A 116 11.91 5.36 20.52
N ILE A 117 10.72 4.96 20.02
CA ILE A 117 10.59 3.73 19.23
C ILE A 117 11.33 3.79 17.90
N LEU A 118 11.46 4.98 17.29
CA LEU A 118 12.19 5.16 16.04
C LEU A 118 13.71 5.25 16.22
N GLN A 119 14.18 5.86 17.32
CA GLN A 119 15.58 6.19 17.48
C GLN A 119 16.34 5.22 18.39
N LYS A 120 15.65 4.61 19.36
CA LYS A 120 16.27 3.84 20.45
C LYS A 120 15.51 2.58 20.81
N PRO A 121 14.97 1.82 19.85
CA PRO A 121 14.36 0.53 20.19
C PRO A 121 15.42 -0.39 20.79
N SER A 122 15.08 -1.14 21.83
CA SER A 122 16.00 -2.04 22.52
C SER A 122 15.96 -3.46 21.98
N PHE A 123 14.90 -3.81 21.24
CA PHE A 123 14.67 -5.14 20.68
C PHE A 123 14.88 -6.26 21.70
N PRO A 124 14.13 -6.35 22.81
CA PRO A 124 14.34 -7.38 23.81
C PRO A 124 14.29 -8.77 23.19
N LYS A 125 15.24 -9.65 23.55
CA LYS A 125 15.35 -10.97 22.91
C LYS A 125 14.08 -11.81 23.05
N HIS A 126 13.40 -11.74 24.20
CA HIS A 126 12.16 -12.50 24.41
C HIS A 126 11.00 -11.97 23.53
N GLU A 127 10.93 -10.66 23.30
CA GLU A 127 9.94 -10.07 22.37
C GLU A 127 10.28 -10.43 20.92
N PHE A 128 11.54 -10.42 20.54
CA PHE A 128 11.96 -10.90 19.23
C PHE A 128 11.50 -12.35 18.97
N GLU A 129 11.73 -13.25 19.93
CA GLU A 129 11.31 -14.65 19.77
C GLU A 129 9.79 -14.79 19.72
N ARG A 130 9.06 -14.01 20.53
CA ARG A 130 7.59 -13.99 20.56
C ARG A 130 7.04 -13.49 19.22
N VAL A 131 7.42 -12.29 18.79
CA VAL A 131 6.92 -11.65 17.56
C VAL A 131 7.30 -12.48 16.33
N ARG A 132 8.54 -13.01 16.27
CA ARG A 132 8.94 -13.92 15.18
C ARG A 132 8.05 -15.15 15.11
N SER A 133 7.73 -15.77 16.27
CA SER A 133 6.85 -16.94 16.33
C SER A 133 5.41 -16.60 15.90
N GLU A 134 4.90 -15.45 16.27
CA GLU A 134 3.58 -14.95 15.85
C GLU A 134 3.51 -14.74 14.33
N VAL A 135 4.52 -14.09 13.74
CA VAL A 135 4.59 -13.89 12.29
C VAL A 135 4.72 -15.22 11.54
N ILE A 136 5.50 -16.17 12.07
CA ILE A 136 5.58 -17.54 11.51
C ILE A 136 4.21 -18.21 11.57
N GLY A 137 3.50 -18.10 12.70
CA GLY A 137 2.15 -18.62 12.85
C GLY A 137 1.18 -18.04 11.83
N GLN A 138 1.23 -16.72 11.61
CA GLN A 138 0.46 -16.04 10.58
C GLN A 138 0.78 -16.59 9.17
N VAL A 139 2.06 -16.68 8.82
CA VAL A 139 2.52 -17.19 7.50
C VAL A 139 2.09 -18.64 7.27
N ILE A 140 2.04 -19.45 8.34
CA ILE A 140 1.54 -20.83 8.26
C ILE A 140 0.03 -20.82 8.03
N SER A 141 -0.75 -20.01 8.75
CA SER A 141 -2.21 -19.94 8.58
C SER A 141 -2.62 -19.43 7.18
N GLU A 142 -1.81 -18.54 6.56
CA GLU A 142 -2.04 -18.07 5.20
C GLU A 142 -2.00 -19.21 4.15
N LYS A 143 -1.37 -20.36 4.47
CA LYS A 143 -1.36 -21.53 3.57
C LYS A 143 -2.75 -22.14 3.39
N ASP A 144 -3.65 -21.88 4.34
CA ASP A 144 -5.05 -22.37 4.29
C ASP A 144 -6.00 -21.37 3.63
N GLU A 145 -5.54 -20.14 3.39
CA GLU A 145 -6.29 -19.07 2.73
C GLU A 145 -6.05 -19.09 1.21
N PRO A 146 -7.01 -19.54 0.37
CA PRO A 146 -6.78 -19.70 -1.07
C PRO A 146 -6.39 -18.39 -1.78
N GLY A 147 -6.94 -17.25 -1.33
CA GLY A 147 -6.61 -15.94 -1.86
C GLY A 147 -5.16 -15.54 -1.57
N ALA A 148 -4.66 -15.78 -0.35
CA ALA A 148 -3.27 -15.51 0.04
C ALA A 148 -2.30 -16.40 -0.73
N VAL A 149 -2.61 -17.68 -0.89
CA VAL A 149 -1.84 -18.64 -1.70
C VAL A 149 -1.77 -18.17 -3.15
N ALA A 150 -2.90 -17.73 -3.72
CA ALA A 150 -2.96 -17.21 -5.09
C ALA A 150 -2.11 -15.95 -5.26
N MET A 151 -2.21 -14.97 -4.33
CA MET A 151 -1.45 -13.73 -4.39
C MET A 151 0.07 -13.97 -4.26
N LYS A 152 0.48 -14.84 -3.34
CA LYS A 152 1.88 -15.21 -3.18
C LYS A 152 2.44 -15.86 -4.46
N ALA A 153 1.66 -16.78 -5.06
CA ALA A 153 2.03 -17.42 -6.31
C ALA A 153 2.09 -16.41 -7.48
N PHE A 154 1.16 -15.45 -7.50
CA PHE A 154 1.13 -14.37 -8.48
C PHE A 154 2.38 -13.49 -8.39
N ASN A 155 2.71 -12.97 -7.21
CA ASN A 155 3.89 -12.14 -7.01
C ASN A 155 5.17 -12.89 -7.37
N HIS A 156 5.29 -14.15 -6.99
CA HIS A 156 6.44 -14.99 -7.38
C HIS A 156 6.58 -15.15 -8.89
N THR A 157 5.46 -15.20 -9.63
CA THR A 157 5.47 -15.37 -11.08
C THR A 157 5.76 -14.06 -11.80
N VAL A 158 5.08 -12.98 -11.40
CA VAL A 158 5.16 -11.67 -12.06
C VAL A 158 6.47 -10.95 -11.75
N PHE A 159 6.98 -11.09 -10.54
CA PHE A 159 8.20 -10.43 -10.07
C PHE A 159 9.39 -11.37 -9.94
N MET A 160 9.51 -12.35 -10.84
CA MET A 160 10.66 -13.25 -10.85
C MET A 160 11.98 -12.47 -10.97
N GLY A 161 12.90 -12.68 -10.01
CA GLY A 161 14.17 -11.95 -9.95
C GLY A 161 14.10 -10.53 -9.36
N HIS A 162 12.92 -10.08 -8.94
CA HIS A 162 12.71 -8.76 -8.33
C HIS A 162 12.31 -8.90 -6.85
N PRO A 163 12.71 -7.96 -5.94
CA PRO A 163 12.35 -8.03 -4.52
C PRO A 163 10.84 -8.11 -4.24
N TYR A 164 9.99 -7.47 -5.03
CA TYR A 164 8.52 -7.51 -4.87
C TYR A 164 7.90 -8.91 -5.01
N ARG A 165 8.69 -9.91 -5.35
CA ARG A 165 8.21 -11.30 -5.35
C ARG A 165 7.92 -11.85 -3.94
N TRP A 166 8.60 -11.31 -2.93
CA TRP A 166 8.48 -11.77 -1.56
C TRP A 166 7.30 -11.10 -0.87
N PRO A 167 6.52 -11.84 -0.06
CA PRO A 167 5.58 -11.20 0.85
C PRO A 167 6.32 -10.29 1.83
N VAL A 168 5.67 -9.20 2.22
CA VAL A 168 6.20 -8.27 3.24
C VAL A 168 6.50 -9.00 4.55
N THR A 169 5.63 -9.96 4.93
CA THR A 169 5.80 -10.82 6.12
C THR A 169 6.95 -11.82 6.00
N GLY A 170 7.51 -11.99 4.79
CA GLY A 170 8.49 -13.05 4.53
C GLY A 170 7.88 -14.43 4.33
N GLY A 171 8.66 -15.44 4.62
CA GLY A 171 8.26 -16.85 4.57
C GLY A 171 8.80 -17.62 5.78
N GLU A 172 8.22 -18.77 6.09
CA GLU A 172 8.62 -19.61 7.23
C GLU A 172 10.14 -19.90 7.21
N GLU A 173 10.71 -20.27 6.05
CA GLU A 173 12.13 -20.56 5.92
C GLU A 173 13.02 -19.31 6.12
N THR A 174 12.60 -18.15 5.61
CA THR A 174 13.37 -16.92 5.71
C THR A 174 13.30 -16.33 7.11
N LEU A 175 12.12 -16.36 7.75
CA LEU A 175 11.91 -15.91 9.14
C LEU A 175 12.76 -16.72 10.13
N ASN A 176 12.88 -18.03 9.93
CA ASN A 176 13.71 -18.89 10.78
C ASN A 176 15.22 -18.60 10.66
N LYS A 177 15.66 -17.96 9.56
CA LYS A 177 17.06 -17.55 9.36
C LYS A 177 17.38 -16.17 9.92
N ILE A 178 16.36 -15.37 10.27
CA ILE A 178 16.57 -14.05 10.84
C ILE A 178 16.97 -14.18 12.29
N SER A 179 18.12 -13.63 12.63
CA SER A 179 18.65 -13.57 13.99
C SER A 179 18.29 -12.23 14.66
N HIS A 180 18.34 -12.20 15.99
CA HIS A 180 18.21 -10.96 16.74
C HIS A 180 19.23 -9.87 16.33
N GLN A 181 20.45 -10.28 15.95
CA GLN A 181 21.48 -9.34 15.45
C GLN A 181 21.08 -8.70 14.11
N ASP A 182 20.36 -9.41 13.26
CA ASP A 182 19.88 -8.89 11.97
C ASP A 182 18.86 -7.76 12.17
N ILE A 183 18.01 -7.87 13.20
CA ILE A 183 17.04 -6.83 13.57
C ILE A 183 17.78 -5.53 13.95
N ALA A 184 18.74 -5.60 14.87
CA ALA A 184 19.51 -4.45 15.30
C ALA A 184 20.35 -3.84 14.16
N ALA A 185 20.95 -4.69 13.32
CA ALA A 185 21.74 -4.27 12.16
C ALA A 185 20.88 -3.54 11.13
N PHE A 186 19.71 -4.10 10.78
CA PHE A 186 18.77 -3.50 9.84
C PHE A 186 18.28 -2.15 10.34
N HIS A 187 17.85 -2.06 11.59
CA HIS A 187 17.42 -0.81 12.19
C HIS A 187 18.54 0.26 12.15
N SER A 188 19.74 -0.07 12.65
CA SER A 188 20.86 0.88 12.71
C SER A 188 21.31 1.37 11.33
N GLN A 189 21.16 0.57 10.30
CA GLN A 189 21.50 0.91 8.92
C GLN A 189 20.51 1.85 8.28
N TYR A 190 19.21 1.67 8.52
CA TYR A 190 18.16 2.27 7.70
C TYR A 190 17.28 3.29 8.44
N TYR A 191 17.14 3.20 9.76
CA TYR A 191 16.30 4.14 10.51
C TYR A 191 17.09 5.40 10.86
N LEU A 192 17.13 6.30 9.90
CA LEU A 192 17.93 7.52 9.94
C LEU A 192 17.05 8.76 9.69
N PRO A 193 17.32 9.91 10.33
CA PRO A 193 16.50 11.12 10.15
C PRO A 193 16.49 11.61 8.70
N ASN A 194 17.62 11.52 8.02
CA ASN A 194 17.74 11.93 6.61
C ASN A 194 17.12 10.92 5.61
N GLN A 195 16.56 9.83 6.10
CA GLN A 195 15.75 8.86 5.36
C GLN A 195 14.28 8.87 5.81
N THR A 196 13.92 9.82 6.68
CA THR A 196 12.59 9.85 7.30
C THR A 196 11.85 11.14 6.93
N ILE A 197 10.56 11.01 6.69
CA ILE A 197 9.60 12.09 6.55
C ILE A 197 8.68 12.03 7.77
N LEU A 198 8.57 13.13 8.51
CA LEU A 198 7.66 13.25 9.64
C LEU A 198 6.51 14.18 9.25
N SER A 199 5.31 13.66 9.14
CA SER A 199 4.10 14.44 8.92
C SER A 199 3.38 14.66 10.26
N ILE A 200 3.13 15.90 10.62
CA ILE A 200 2.38 16.29 11.83
C ILE A 200 1.12 17.01 11.38
N VAL A 201 -0.03 16.49 11.76
CA VAL A 201 -1.34 17.09 11.44
C VAL A 201 -2.15 17.20 12.72
N GLY A 202 -2.73 18.35 13.00
CA GLY A 202 -3.58 18.49 14.18
C GLY A 202 -3.69 19.90 14.74
N ASP A 203 -4.20 20.00 15.96
CA ASP A 203 -4.40 21.27 16.68
C ASP A 203 -3.09 21.78 17.28
N LEU A 204 -2.19 22.20 16.41
CA LEU A 204 -0.94 22.88 16.79
C LEU A 204 -0.79 24.11 15.88
N SER A 205 -0.02 25.08 16.33
CA SER A 205 0.55 26.11 15.45
C SER A 205 1.79 25.57 14.75
N GLN A 206 2.23 26.22 13.69
CA GLN A 206 3.46 25.87 12.99
C GLN A 206 4.69 25.95 13.93
N ASP A 207 4.75 26.96 14.78
CA ASP A 207 5.88 27.14 15.71
C ASP A 207 5.88 26.06 16.80
N GLU A 208 4.70 25.67 17.32
CA GLU A 208 4.58 24.54 18.26
C GLU A 208 5.07 23.25 17.59
N ALA A 209 4.60 22.95 16.37
CA ALA A 209 5.01 21.74 15.66
C ALA A 209 6.51 21.72 15.34
N ALA A 210 7.09 22.87 14.94
CA ALA A 210 8.51 22.97 14.68
C ALA A 210 9.35 22.79 15.95
N SER A 211 8.92 23.39 17.07
CA SER A 211 9.59 23.26 18.37
C SER A 211 9.56 21.82 18.90
N LEU A 212 8.41 21.16 18.79
CA LEU A 212 8.22 19.76 19.18
C LEU A 212 9.07 18.81 18.30
N ALA A 213 9.04 19.01 16.98
CA ALA A 213 9.87 18.25 16.07
C ALA A 213 11.37 18.41 16.38
N ALA A 214 11.83 19.63 16.61
CA ALA A 214 13.22 19.91 16.98
C ALA A 214 13.59 19.29 18.33
N LYS A 215 12.69 19.35 19.33
CA LYS A 215 12.90 18.79 20.67
C LYS A 215 13.11 17.28 20.65
N TYR A 216 12.23 16.55 19.99
CA TYR A 216 12.19 15.08 20.04
C TYR A 216 13.01 14.40 18.93
N PHE A 217 13.09 15.00 17.76
CA PHE A 217 13.77 14.39 16.61
C PHE A 217 15.09 15.10 16.25
N GLY A 218 15.35 16.29 16.76
CA GLY A 218 16.63 17.00 16.54
C GLY A 218 17.85 16.22 17.01
N PRO A 219 17.82 15.54 18.18
CA PRO A 219 18.93 14.72 18.66
C PRO A 219 19.22 13.46 17.82
N TRP A 220 18.32 13.06 16.92
CA TRP A 220 18.49 11.87 16.09
C TRP A 220 19.70 12.02 15.16
N LYS A 221 20.67 11.14 15.30
CA LYS A 221 21.95 11.26 14.59
C LYS A 221 21.77 10.93 13.11
N ARG A 222 22.22 11.87 12.26
CA ARG A 222 22.30 11.66 10.82
C ARG A 222 23.25 10.52 10.49
N GLY A 223 22.88 9.70 9.49
CA GLY A 223 23.73 8.62 8.98
C GLY A 223 23.89 8.65 7.47
N THR A 224 24.71 7.75 6.97
CA THR A 224 24.98 7.54 5.54
C THR A 224 24.31 6.24 5.09
N ALA A 225 22.97 6.26 4.97
CA ALA A 225 22.30 5.12 4.35
C ALA A 225 22.47 5.15 2.84
N SER A 226 22.86 4.05 2.28
CA SER A 226 22.72 3.79 0.84
C SER A 226 21.41 3.04 0.65
N ASN A 227 20.37 3.72 0.14
CA ASN A 227 19.20 3.01 -0.37
C ASN A 227 19.50 2.58 -1.79
N PRO A 228 19.80 1.30 -2.05
CA PRO A 228 20.04 0.84 -3.40
C PRO A 228 18.76 1.09 -4.22
N LYS A 229 18.95 1.65 -5.42
CA LYS A 229 17.83 1.82 -6.34
C LYS A 229 17.25 0.45 -6.67
N LEU A 230 15.96 0.28 -6.47
CA LEU A 230 15.27 -0.93 -6.89
C LEU A 230 15.38 -1.08 -8.42
N PRO A 231 15.70 -2.28 -8.92
CA PRO A 231 15.66 -2.53 -10.34
C PRO A 231 14.23 -2.36 -10.87
N LYS A 232 14.05 -2.15 -12.16
CA LYS A 232 12.71 -2.22 -12.76
C LYS A 232 12.35 -3.69 -12.95
N PRO A 233 11.14 -4.12 -12.57
CA PRO A 233 10.69 -5.49 -12.85
C PRO A 233 10.53 -5.70 -14.36
N HIS A 234 10.79 -6.91 -14.81
CA HIS A 234 10.63 -7.30 -16.21
C HIS A 234 9.18 -7.72 -16.48
N ALA A 235 8.62 -7.27 -17.60
CA ALA A 235 7.34 -7.77 -18.06
C ALA A 235 7.44 -9.25 -18.46
N LEU A 236 6.34 -10.00 -18.32
CA LEU A 236 6.27 -11.37 -18.80
C LEU A 236 6.44 -11.39 -20.34
N GLU A 237 7.25 -12.29 -20.86
CA GLU A 237 7.43 -12.49 -22.30
C GLU A 237 6.22 -13.20 -22.95
N ARG A 238 5.55 -14.04 -22.17
CA ARG A 238 4.37 -14.83 -22.57
C ARG A 238 3.45 -15.05 -21.36
N ALA A 239 2.22 -15.50 -21.60
CA ALA A 239 1.34 -15.90 -20.52
C ALA A 239 1.98 -17.01 -19.68
N ALA A 240 1.87 -16.87 -18.38
CA ALA A 240 2.31 -17.84 -17.38
C ALA A 240 1.11 -18.37 -16.61
N VAL A 241 0.97 -19.70 -16.51
CA VAL A 241 -0.14 -20.34 -15.80
C VAL A 241 0.39 -21.15 -14.65
N LYS A 242 -0.18 -20.93 -13.48
CA LYS A 242 0.09 -21.71 -12.29
C LYS A 242 -1.21 -22.22 -11.67
N LEU A 243 -1.37 -23.53 -11.69
CA LEU A 243 -2.51 -24.22 -11.10
C LEU A 243 -2.06 -24.81 -9.76
N ILE A 244 -2.79 -24.51 -8.70
CA ILE A 244 -2.52 -25.01 -7.35
C ILE A 244 -3.73 -25.82 -6.93
N ASP A 245 -3.52 -27.13 -6.78
CA ASP A 245 -4.57 -28.06 -6.44
C ASP A 245 -4.87 -28.01 -4.94
N LYS A 246 -6.14 -27.74 -4.62
CA LYS A 246 -6.69 -27.80 -3.28
C LYS A 246 -8.14 -28.26 -3.38
N GLU A 247 -8.55 -29.19 -2.53
CA GLU A 247 -9.92 -29.67 -2.46
C GLU A 247 -10.85 -28.58 -1.93
N LEU A 248 -11.40 -27.77 -2.83
CA LEU A 248 -12.23 -26.61 -2.55
C LEU A 248 -13.47 -26.61 -3.44
N THR A 249 -14.55 -26.01 -2.95
CA THR A 249 -15.80 -25.82 -3.71
C THR A 249 -15.75 -24.59 -4.61
N GLN A 250 -14.78 -23.70 -4.41
CA GLN A 250 -14.55 -22.49 -5.18
C GLN A 250 -13.10 -22.41 -5.66
N SER A 251 -12.89 -21.79 -6.80
CA SER A 251 -11.58 -21.42 -7.31
C SER A 251 -11.27 -19.95 -6.98
N SER A 252 -10.12 -19.70 -6.35
CA SER A 252 -9.54 -18.35 -6.24
C SER A 252 -8.67 -18.10 -7.44
N ILE A 253 -8.96 -17.01 -8.16
CA ILE A 253 -8.32 -16.68 -9.44
C ILE A 253 -7.65 -15.32 -9.33
N ILE A 254 -6.41 -15.22 -9.80
CA ILE A 254 -5.71 -13.95 -10.02
C ILE A 254 -5.18 -13.94 -11.46
N ILE A 255 -5.47 -12.85 -12.18
CA ILE A 255 -5.02 -12.61 -13.55
C ILE A 255 -4.36 -11.25 -13.59
N GLY A 256 -3.09 -11.15 -14.02
CA GLY A 256 -2.43 -9.86 -14.08
C GLY A 256 -0.99 -9.92 -14.57
N HIS A 257 -0.32 -8.79 -14.48
CA HIS A 257 1.06 -8.60 -14.94
C HIS A 257 1.73 -7.44 -14.18
N VAL A 258 2.96 -7.09 -14.55
CA VAL A 258 3.63 -5.86 -14.06
C VAL A 258 2.84 -4.64 -14.55
N GLY A 259 2.43 -3.79 -13.63
CA GLY A 259 1.67 -2.57 -13.89
C GLY A 259 2.58 -1.34 -14.07
N ILE A 260 2.31 -0.26 -13.29
CA ILE A 260 3.00 1.02 -13.39
C ILE A 260 3.62 1.45 -12.06
N SER A 261 4.58 2.38 -12.10
CA SER A 261 5.06 3.06 -10.91
C SER A 261 4.16 4.26 -10.56
N ARG A 262 4.23 4.73 -9.31
CA ARG A 262 3.49 5.94 -8.88
C ARG A 262 3.96 7.21 -9.60
N SER A 263 5.21 7.23 -10.04
CA SER A 263 5.79 8.33 -10.82
C SER A 263 5.48 8.27 -12.31
N ASN A 264 4.69 7.28 -12.77
CA ASN A 264 4.30 7.19 -14.19
C ASN A 264 3.43 8.41 -14.56
N PRO A 265 3.73 9.15 -15.65
CA PRO A 265 2.95 10.31 -16.07
C PRO A 265 1.49 9.97 -16.39
N ASP A 266 1.20 8.73 -16.77
CA ASP A 266 -0.15 8.26 -17.08
C ASP A 266 -0.94 7.79 -15.84
N TYR A 267 -0.40 7.95 -14.62
CA TYR A 267 -1.01 7.44 -13.38
C TYR A 267 -2.49 7.81 -13.25
N TYR A 268 -2.87 9.05 -13.54
CA TYR A 268 -4.26 9.51 -13.38
C TYR A 268 -5.17 8.95 -14.48
N ALA A 269 -4.70 8.83 -15.71
CA ALA A 269 -5.44 8.20 -16.79
C ALA A 269 -5.64 6.70 -16.51
N VAL A 270 -4.61 6.01 -16.01
CA VAL A 270 -4.71 4.61 -15.56
C VAL A 270 -5.68 4.48 -14.37
N SER A 271 -5.70 5.45 -13.46
CA SER A 271 -6.65 5.43 -12.33
C SER A 271 -8.10 5.52 -12.81
N VAL A 272 -8.39 6.41 -13.77
CA VAL A 272 -9.73 6.53 -14.38
C VAL A 272 -10.09 5.26 -15.15
N MET A 273 -9.17 4.74 -15.97
CA MET A 273 -9.35 3.48 -16.68
C MET A 273 -9.69 2.32 -15.72
N ASN A 274 -8.92 2.18 -14.65
CA ASN A 274 -9.12 1.10 -13.69
C ASN A 274 -10.41 1.26 -12.88
N GLN A 275 -10.84 2.51 -12.63
CA GLN A 275 -12.13 2.80 -12.01
C GLN A 275 -13.28 2.25 -12.84
N ILE A 276 -13.22 2.42 -14.16
CA ILE A 276 -14.20 1.88 -15.11
C ILE A 276 -14.09 0.36 -15.21
N LEU A 277 -12.85 -0.17 -15.26
CA LEU A 277 -12.61 -1.60 -15.43
C LEU A 277 -13.10 -2.42 -14.24
N GLY A 278 -12.62 -2.13 -13.01
CA GLY A 278 -12.89 -3.02 -11.89
C GLY A 278 -12.68 -2.45 -10.49
N SER A 279 -12.10 -1.25 -10.30
CA SER A 279 -11.99 -0.66 -8.95
C SER A 279 -13.22 0.15 -8.54
N GLY A 280 -14.15 0.41 -9.46
CA GLY A 280 -15.37 1.18 -9.25
C GLY A 280 -16.49 0.42 -8.52
N GLY A 281 -16.24 -0.76 -7.97
CA GLY A 281 -17.25 -1.57 -7.31
C GLY A 281 -18.39 -1.93 -8.27
N PHE A 282 -19.64 -1.81 -7.81
CA PHE A 282 -20.84 -2.20 -8.59
C PHE A 282 -21.01 -1.46 -9.94
N GLY A 283 -20.42 -0.29 -10.10
CA GLY A 283 -20.47 0.47 -11.36
C GLY A 283 -19.37 0.10 -12.36
N SER A 284 -18.52 -0.88 -12.08
CA SER A 284 -17.42 -1.27 -12.96
C SER A 284 -17.82 -2.37 -13.95
N ARG A 285 -17.15 -2.41 -15.11
CA ARG A 285 -17.41 -3.41 -16.16
C ARG A 285 -17.24 -4.85 -15.67
N LEU A 286 -16.20 -5.13 -14.88
CA LEU A 286 -15.98 -6.46 -14.32
C LEU A 286 -17.15 -6.90 -13.43
N MET A 287 -17.63 -6.01 -12.55
CA MET A 287 -18.75 -6.32 -11.67
C MET A 287 -20.05 -6.52 -12.47
N ASP A 288 -20.38 -5.59 -13.37
CA ASP A 288 -21.56 -5.68 -14.22
C ASP A 288 -21.58 -6.99 -15.05
N ASN A 289 -20.45 -7.33 -15.67
CA ASN A 289 -20.40 -8.49 -16.56
C ASN A 289 -20.27 -9.81 -15.78
N ILE A 290 -19.28 -9.94 -14.90
CA ILE A 290 -18.95 -11.22 -14.24
C ILE A 290 -19.96 -11.56 -13.15
N ARG A 291 -20.37 -10.55 -12.35
CA ARG A 291 -21.29 -10.75 -11.24
C ARG A 291 -22.74 -10.62 -11.67
N ASP A 292 -23.14 -9.44 -12.20
CA ASP A 292 -24.55 -9.11 -12.33
C ASP A 292 -25.18 -9.82 -13.54
N LYS A 293 -24.50 -9.83 -14.70
CA LYS A 293 -25.04 -10.48 -15.91
C LYS A 293 -24.82 -11.99 -15.93
N GLN A 294 -23.66 -12.47 -15.49
CA GLN A 294 -23.32 -13.89 -15.62
C GLN A 294 -23.44 -14.68 -14.30
N GLY A 295 -23.54 -14.04 -13.13
CA GLY A 295 -23.63 -14.70 -11.83
C GLY A 295 -22.45 -15.60 -11.49
N LEU A 296 -21.26 -15.28 -12.01
CA LEU A 296 -20.07 -16.13 -11.86
C LEU A 296 -19.36 -15.91 -10.55
N ALA A 297 -19.35 -14.69 -10.01
CA ALA A 297 -18.63 -14.34 -8.81
C ALA A 297 -19.47 -13.43 -7.91
N TYR A 298 -19.27 -13.53 -6.58
CA TYR A 298 -19.86 -12.56 -5.65
C TYR A 298 -19.18 -11.19 -5.75
N GLY A 299 -17.88 -11.18 -5.98
CA GLY A 299 -17.10 -9.99 -6.19
C GLY A 299 -15.94 -10.24 -7.15
N VAL A 300 -15.65 -9.24 -7.95
CA VAL A 300 -14.49 -9.18 -8.84
C VAL A 300 -13.94 -7.76 -8.82
N MET A 301 -12.63 -7.62 -8.72
CA MET A 301 -12.00 -6.30 -8.69
C MET A 301 -10.69 -6.29 -9.46
N SER A 302 -10.32 -5.13 -9.99
CA SER A 302 -9.00 -4.87 -10.54
C SER A 302 -8.24 -3.82 -9.73
N LEU A 303 -6.92 -3.96 -9.66
CA LEU A 303 -6.04 -3.04 -8.96
C LEU A 303 -4.77 -2.79 -9.77
N PHE A 304 -4.39 -1.52 -9.90
CA PHE A 304 -3.04 -1.09 -10.20
C PHE A 304 -2.39 -0.63 -8.88
N ASP A 305 -1.55 -1.46 -8.30
CA ASP A 305 -0.78 -1.12 -7.09
C ASP A 305 0.52 -0.42 -7.51
N ALA A 306 0.42 0.90 -7.71
CA ALA A 306 1.53 1.72 -8.20
C ALA A 306 2.53 2.04 -7.07
N ARG A 307 3.75 1.51 -7.17
CA ARG A 307 4.82 1.58 -6.17
C ARG A 307 5.97 2.50 -6.63
N LEU A 308 7.11 2.51 -5.93
CA LEU A 308 8.30 3.26 -6.33
C LEU A 308 8.82 2.86 -7.72
N VAL A 309 8.83 1.57 -8.01
CA VAL A 309 9.01 1.01 -9.36
C VAL A 309 7.71 0.35 -9.78
N PRO A 310 7.54 -0.07 -11.04
CA PRO A 310 6.28 -0.67 -11.47
C PRO A 310 5.82 -1.80 -10.54
N GLY A 311 4.70 -1.57 -9.85
CA GLY A 311 4.02 -2.56 -9.03
C GLY A 311 3.07 -3.43 -9.87
N PRO A 312 2.26 -4.32 -9.27
CA PRO A 312 1.39 -5.22 -10.02
C PRO A 312 0.12 -4.52 -10.53
N PHE A 313 -0.34 -4.99 -11.68
CA PHE A 313 -1.75 -4.93 -12.07
C PHE A 313 -2.34 -6.33 -11.93
N TYR A 314 -3.50 -6.45 -11.32
CA TYR A 314 -4.20 -7.72 -11.25
C TYR A 314 -5.72 -7.57 -11.15
N VAL A 315 -6.42 -8.60 -11.61
CA VAL A 315 -7.82 -8.86 -11.36
C VAL A 315 -7.91 -10.07 -10.43
N THR A 316 -8.71 -9.96 -9.38
CA THR A 316 -8.96 -11.05 -8.43
C THR A 316 -10.45 -11.34 -8.29
N LEU A 317 -10.80 -12.61 -8.20
CA LEU A 317 -12.16 -13.08 -7.97
C LEU A 317 -12.17 -14.48 -7.38
N GLN A 318 -13.32 -14.84 -6.80
CA GLN A 318 -13.65 -16.22 -6.44
C GLN A 318 -14.90 -16.65 -7.18
N THR A 319 -14.90 -17.88 -7.71
CA THR A 319 -16.02 -18.44 -8.46
C THR A 319 -16.22 -19.91 -8.09
N ARG A 320 -17.40 -20.45 -8.37
CA ARG A 320 -17.64 -21.90 -8.25
C ARG A 320 -16.65 -22.66 -9.14
N THR A 321 -16.16 -23.78 -8.69
CA THR A 321 -15.09 -24.54 -9.39
C THR A 321 -15.46 -24.84 -10.86
N GLU A 322 -16.70 -25.21 -11.15
CA GLU A 322 -17.17 -25.54 -12.48
C GLU A 322 -17.23 -24.30 -13.42
N ALA A 323 -17.35 -23.09 -12.85
CA ALA A 323 -17.43 -21.83 -13.58
C ALA A 323 -16.05 -21.18 -13.82
N THR A 324 -14.96 -21.79 -13.36
CA THR A 324 -13.60 -21.24 -13.42
C THR A 324 -13.20 -20.76 -14.81
N ASN A 325 -13.39 -21.61 -15.84
CA ASN A 325 -13.02 -21.25 -17.22
C ASN A 325 -13.87 -20.10 -17.77
N GLN A 326 -15.16 -20.07 -17.45
CA GLN A 326 -16.05 -19.00 -17.88
C GLN A 326 -15.67 -17.66 -17.23
N ALA A 327 -15.34 -17.67 -15.93
CA ALA A 327 -14.89 -16.49 -15.21
C ALA A 327 -13.56 -15.95 -15.78
N ILE A 328 -12.59 -16.83 -16.07
CA ILE A 328 -11.32 -16.45 -16.72
C ILE A 328 -11.57 -15.82 -18.09
N ALA A 329 -12.40 -16.44 -18.91
CA ALA A 329 -12.74 -15.93 -20.24
C ALA A 329 -13.43 -14.56 -20.17
N GLY A 330 -14.35 -14.36 -19.20
CA GLY A 330 -15.01 -13.09 -18.93
C GLY A 330 -14.03 -11.99 -18.59
N VAL A 331 -13.09 -12.24 -17.64
CA VAL A 331 -12.06 -11.25 -17.29
C VAL A 331 -11.20 -10.88 -18.49
N LEU A 332 -10.69 -11.87 -19.21
CA LEU A 332 -9.85 -11.62 -20.40
C LEU A 332 -10.61 -10.90 -21.52
N SER A 333 -11.92 -11.13 -21.65
CA SER A 333 -12.80 -10.41 -22.57
C SER A 333 -12.90 -8.94 -22.20
N GLU A 334 -13.10 -8.61 -20.92
CA GLU A 334 -13.17 -7.21 -20.46
C GLU A 334 -11.84 -6.49 -20.65
N LEU A 335 -10.70 -7.14 -20.37
CA LEU A 335 -9.38 -6.56 -20.66
C LEU A 335 -9.19 -6.25 -22.14
N ARG A 336 -9.68 -7.13 -23.05
CA ARG A 336 -9.64 -6.88 -24.49
C ARG A 336 -10.56 -5.73 -24.89
N SER A 337 -11.80 -5.73 -24.41
CA SER A 337 -12.81 -4.71 -24.70
C SER A 337 -12.33 -3.30 -24.33
N MET A 338 -11.67 -3.14 -23.18
CA MET A 338 -11.07 -1.86 -22.75
C MET A 338 -10.02 -1.33 -23.75
N ARG A 339 -9.36 -2.21 -24.48
CA ARG A 339 -8.30 -1.86 -25.46
C ARG A 339 -8.84 -1.61 -26.87
N GLU A 340 -10.03 -2.09 -27.19
CA GLU A 340 -10.54 -2.10 -28.56
C GLU A 340 -11.41 -0.87 -28.87
N ALA A 341 -12.17 -0.40 -27.89
CA ALA A 341 -13.11 0.69 -28.07
C ALA A 341 -13.02 1.75 -26.97
N PRO A 342 -13.29 3.02 -27.27
CA PRO A 342 -13.42 4.06 -26.26
C PRO A 342 -14.55 3.71 -25.27
N VAL A 343 -14.39 4.16 -24.04
CA VAL A 343 -15.45 4.11 -23.02
C VAL A 343 -16.58 5.06 -23.38
N SER A 344 -17.79 4.83 -22.87
CA SER A 344 -18.93 5.75 -23.05
C SER A 344 -18.71 7.06 -22.26
N ASP A 345 -19.46 8.10 -22.65
CA ASP A 345 -19.45 9.38 -21.92
C ASP A 345 -19.92 9.20 -20.48
N GLN A 346 -20.89 8.30 -20.25
CA GLN A 346 -21.42 8.02 -18.93
C GLN A 346 -20.37 7.32 -18.05
N GLU A 347 -19.69 6.28 -18.53
CA GLU A 347 -18.64 5.59 -17.78
C GLU A 347 -17.52 6.54 -17.38
N LEU A 348 -17.10 7.43 -18.29
CA LEU A 348 -16.07 8.42 -18.01
C LEU A 348 -16.53 9.43 -16.96
N ALA A 349 -17.77 9.95 -17.11
CA ALA A 349 -18.33 10.93 -16.17
C ALA A 349 -18.48 10.33 -14.77
N ASP A 350 -19.00 9.11 -14.66
CA ASP A 350 -19.20 8.43 -13.37
C ASP A 350 -17.86 8.12 -12.70
N ALA A 351 -16.86 7.64 -13.44
CA ALA A 351 -15.53 7.37 -12.91
C ALA A 351 -14.85 8.63 -12.38
N LYS A 352 -14.90 9.74 -13.11
CA LYS A 352 -14.39 11.03 -12.67
C LYS A 352 -15.09 11.54 -11.42
N ALA A 353 -16.43 11.54 -11.44
CA ALA A 353 -17.24 11.97 -10.30
C ALA A 353 -16.91 11.17 -9.05
N TYR A 354 -16.78 9.85 -9.17
CA TYR A 354 -16.39 9.00 -8.05
C TYR A 354 -14.97 9.29 -7.54
N LEU A 355 -13.98 9.39 -8.41
CA LEU A 355 -12.58 9.64 -8.01
C LEU A 355 -12.41 11.01 -7.35
N MET A 356 -13.09 12.04 -7.86
CA MET A 356 -13.07 13.39 -7.28
C MET A 356 -13.85 13.44 -5.95
N GLY A 357 -15.05 12.84 -5.90
CA GLY A 357 -15.85 12.80 -4.68
C GLY A 357 -15.22 11.98 -3.57
N SER A 358 -14.69 10.81 -3.88
CA SER A 358 -14.00 9.95 -2.91
C SER A 358 -12.66 10.53 -2.43
N PHE A 359 -12.08 11.48 -3.16
CA PHE A 359 -10.85 12.13 -2.73
C PHE A 359 -11.03 12.88 -1.41
N ALA A 360 -12.14 13.58 -1.23
CA ALA A 360 -12.47 14.25 0.03
C ALA A 360 -12.55 13.25 1.21
N LEU A 361 -13.11 12.04 0.98
CA LEU A 361 -13.19 11.00 2.00
C LEU A 361 -11.84 10.37 2.37
N ARG A 362 -10.82 10.56 1.52
CA ARG A 362 -9.44 10.15 1.82
C ARG A 362 -8.69 11.18 2.65
N LEU A 363 -9.30 12.35 2.91
CA LEU A 363 -8.71 13.48 3.63
C LEU A 363 -9.57 13.90 4.83
N ASP A 364 -10.58 13.12 5.23
CA ASP A 364 -11.60 13.47 6.21
C ASP A 364 -11.16 13.33 7.67
N THR A 365 -10.02 12.69 7.93
CA THR A 365 -9.45 12.52 9.28
C THR A 365 -8.01 12.99 9.35
N THR A 366 -7.58 13.40 10.56
CA THR A 366 -6.20 13.79 10.85
C THR A 366 -5.20 12.69 10.44
N SER A 367 -5.54 11.43 10.73
CA SER A 367 -4.70 10.27 10.37
C SER A 367 -4.53 10.10 8.86
N LYS A 368 -5.65 10.18 8.10
CA LYS A 368 -5.60 10.10 6.62
C LYS A 368 -4.83 11.28 6.01
N LEU A 369 -4.99 12.47 6.58
CA LEU A 369 -4.23 13.66 6.15
C LEU A 369 -2.74 13.47 6.41
N ALA A 370 -2.33 13.02 7.60
CA ALA A 370 -0.93 12.82 7.96
C ALA A 370 -0.28 11.75 7.07
N GLN A 371 -0.98 10.63 6.83
CA GLN A 371 -0.52 9.57 5.95
C GLN A 371 -0.39 10.07 4.50
N THR A 372 -1.44 10.74 3.97
CA THR A 372 -1.43 11.24 2.59
C THR A 372 -0.32 12.25 2.37
N LEU A 373 -0.12 13.16 3.34
CA LEU A 373 0.93 14.16 3.29
C LEU A 373 2.33 13.52 3.23
N GLY A 374 2.57 12.49 4.05
CA GLY A 374 3.80 11.70 4.01
C GLY A 374 4.03 11.01 2.66
N LEU A 375 2.97 10.42 2.07
CA LEU A 375 3.05 9.76 0.76
C LEU A 375 3.25 10.75 -0.40
N VAL A 376 2.66 11.94 -0.32
CA VAL A 376 2.88 13.03 -1.29
C VAL A 376 4.37 13.41 -1.36
N GLU A 377 5.01 13.61 -0.21
CA GLU A 377 6.45 13.86 -0.13
C GLU A 377 7.29 12.64 -0.53
N PHE A 378 6.88 11.45 -0.12
CA PHE A 378 7.58 10.21 -0.44
C PHE A 378 7.69 9.97 -1.94
N HIS A 379 6.60 10.25 -2.67
CA HIS A 379 6.53 10.10 -4.12
C HIS A 379 6.90 11.38 -4.90
N ASN A 380 7.32 12.45 -4.22
CA ASN A 380 7.68 13.75 -4.82
C ASN A 380 6.54 14.34 -5.68
N LEU A 381 5.30 14.31 -5.19
CA LEU A 381 4.14 14.76 -5.95
C LEU A 381 3.89 16.28 -5.88
N GLY A 382 4.61 16.98 -4.98
CA GLY A 382 4.41 18.41 -4.72
C GLY A 382 3.31 18.65 -3.66
N LEU A 383 3.49 19.71 -2.85
CA LEU A 383 2.51 20.05 -1.79
C LEU A 383 1.19 20.61 -2.35
N ASP A 384 1.17 21.00 -3.60
CA ASP A 384 0.00 21.42 -4.36
C ASP A 384 -0.86 20.25 -4.88
N TYR A 385 -0.44 19.01 -4.58
CA TYR A 385 -1.17 17.77 -4.93
C TYR A 385 -2.66 17.83 -4.57
N PHE A 386 -2.98 18.35 -3.38
CA PHE A 386 -4.35 18.39 -2.87
C PHE A 386 -5.28 19.28 -3.71
N SER A 387 -4.77 20.40 -4.22
CA SER A 387 -5.53 21.31 -5.06
C SER A 387 -5.57 20.88 -6.53
N HIS A 388 -4.55 20.17 -7.00
CA HIS A 388 -4.43 19.76 -8.40
C HIS A 388 -5.06 18.39 -8.70
N TYR A 389 -5.22 17.51 -7.72
CA TYR A 389 -5.75 16.16 -7.95
C TYR A 389 -7.10 16.16 -8.71
N PRO A 390 -8.12 16.97 -8.31
CA PRO A 390 -9.36 17.02 -9.06
C PRO A 390 -9.18 17.49 -10.51
N GLN A 391 -8.28 18.45 -10.74
CA GLN A 391 -8.00 18.98 -12.06
C GLN A 391 -7.32 17.94 -12.96
N TRP A 392 -6.42 17.12 -12.41
CA TRP A 392 -5.78 16.03 -13.17
C TRP A 392 -6.80 14.97 -13.58
N ILE A 393 -7.73 14.61 -12.72
CA ILE A 393 -8.81 13.66 -13.06
C ILE A 393 -9.76 14.27 -14.10
N GLU A 394 -10.15 15.56 -13.94
CA GLU A 394 -11.09 16.23 -14.84
C GLU A 394 -10.59 16.31 -16.27
N ARG A 395 -9.29 16.45 -16.49
CA ARG A 395 -8.68 16.57 -17.82
C ARG A 395 -8.64 15.27 -18.61
N ILE A 396 -8.83 14.11 -17.99
CA ILE A 396 -8.73 12.81 -18.67
C ILE A 396 -9.87 12.67 -19.69
N THR A 397 -9.52 12.26 -20.91
CA THR A 397 -10.45 12.05 -22.02
C THR A 397 -10.70 10.57 -22.30
N LYS A 398 -11.68 10.24 -23.14
CA LYS A 398 -11.91 8.85 -23.60
C LYS A 398 -10.73 8.31 -24.39
N GLU A 399 -10.08 9.18 -25.14
CA GLU A 399 -8.87 8.87 -25.93
C GLU A 399 -7.70 8.54 -25.00
N ASP A 400 -7.55 9.26 -23.89
CA ASP A 400 -6.55 8.93 -22.85
C ASP A 400 -6.82 7.56 -22.25
N VAL A 401 -8.06 7.28 -21.87
CA VAL A 401 -8.46 5.97 -21.33
C VAL A 401 -8.14 4.84 -22.31
N LEU A 402 -8.50 5.00 -23.60
CA LEU A 402 -8.20 4.00 -24.62
C LEU A 402 -6.70 3.85 -24.86
N ARG A 403 -5.97 4.95 -24.88
CA ARG A 403 -4.50 4.98 -25.05
C ARG A 403 -3.82 4.20 -23.92
N VAL A 404 -4.14 4.50 -22.66
CA VAL A 404 -3.52 3.82 -21.53
C VAL A 404 -3.98 2.36 -21.40
N ALA A 405 -5.21 2.04 -21.79
CA ALA A 405 -5.68 0.65 -21.89
C ALA A 405 -4.84 -0.15 -22.89
N LYS A 406 -4.59 0.39 -24.09
CA LYS A 406 -3.72 -0.24 -25.08
C LYS A 406 -2.28 -0.40 -24.61
N GLN A 407 -1.77 0.54 -23.84
CA GLN A 407 -0.38 0.59 -23.39
C GLN A 407 -0.12 -0.30 -22.18
N TYR A 408 -1.03 -0.31 -21.20
CA TYR A 408 -0.80 -0.89 -19.87
C TYR A 408 -1.62 -2.13 -19.55
N LEU A 409 -2.63 -2.49 -20.33
CA LEU A 409 -3.31 -3.77 -20.21
C LEU A 409 -2.78 -4.73 -21.29
N ASP A 410 -2.31 -5.90 -20.89
CA ASP A 410 -1.83 -6.91 -21.84
C ASP A 410 -2.44 -8.29 -21.55
N PRO A 411 -3.62 -8.59 -22.12
CA PRO A 411 -4.30 -9.85 -21.89
C PRO A 411 -3.58 -11.08 -22.48
N GLN A 412 -2.52 -10.88 -23.28
CA GLN A 412 -1.74 -11.98 -23.87
C GLN A 412 -0.53 -12.35 -23.01
N ARG A 413 -0.04 -11.44 -22.18
CA ARG A 413 1.16 -11.63 -21.34
C ARG A 413 0.81 -11.50 -19.85
N VAL A 414 -0.19 -12.26 -19.42
CA VAL A 414 -0.66 -12.30 -18.02
C VAL A 414 -0.11 -13.53 -17.29
N ALA A 415 0.06 -13.39 -15.99
CA ALA A 415 0.09 -14.52 -15.07
C ALA A 415 -1.35 -14.87 -14.72
N LEU A 416 -1.74 -16.12 -14.93
CA LEU A 416 -3.00 -16.71 -14.48
C LEU A 416 -2.69 -17.67 -13.34
N ILE A 417 -3.19 -17.37 -12.17
CA ILE A 417 -3.08 -18.23 -10.99
C ILE A 417 -4.46 -18.73 -10.63
N VAL A 418 -4.61 -20.03 -10.45
CA VAL A 418 -5.87 -20.66 -10.02
C VAL A 418 -5.58 -21.59 -8.85
N VAL A 419 -6.20 -21.31 -7.71
CA VAL A 419 -6.17 -22.18 -6.52
C VAL A 419 -7.55 -22.80 -6.34
N GLY A 420 -7.65 -24.12 -6.37
CA GLY A 420 -8.92 -24.85 -6.26
C GLY A 420 -8.81 -26.29 -6.71
N ASP A 421 -9.91 -27.01 -6.78
CA ASP A 421 -9.97 -28.40 -7.24
C ASP A 421 -9.73 -28.45 -8.76
N GLN A 422 -8.49 -28.77 -9.16
CA GLN A 422 -8.09 -28.79 -10.57
C GLN A 422 -8.73 -29.93 -11.36
N GLY A 423 -9.10 -31.01 -10.68
CA GLY A 423 -9.81 -32.14 -11.28
C GLY A 423 -11.22 -31.75 -11.78
N LYS A 424 -11.89 -30.85 -11.05
CA LYS A 424 -13.20 -30.29 -11.40
C LYS A 424 -13.11 -29.04 -12.27
N ALA A 425 -12.21 -28.11 -11.94
CA ALA A 425 -12.03 -26.86 -12.68
C ALA A 425 -11.58 -27.07 -14.13
N LYS A 426 -10.74 -28.07 -14.37
CA LYS A 426 -10.21 -28.45 -15.70
C LYS A 426 -9.79 -27.21 -16.50
N VAL A 427 -8.96 -26.37 -15.89
CA VAL A 427 -8.55 -25.08 -16.45
C VAL A 427 -7.95 -25.28 -17.84
N ARG A 428 -8.48 -24.58 -18.82
CA ARG A 428 -8.00 -24.57 -20.20
C ARG A 428 -7.57 -23.15 -20.53
N LEU A 429 -6.36 -23.01 -21.03
CA LEU A 429 -6.02 -21.81 -21.79
C LEU A 429 -6.65 -22.00 -23.17
N GLU A 430 -7.56 -21.09 -23.54
CA GLU A 430 -8.03 -21.10 -24.93
C GLU A 430 -6.80 -20.98 -25.83
N PRO A 431 -6.71 -21.85 -26.88
CA PRO A 431 -5.71 -21.65 -27.90
C PRO A 431 -5.91 -20.25 -28.51
N LYS A 432 -4.79 -19.59 -28.86
CA LYS A 432 -4.83 -18.33 -29.62
C LYS A 432 -5.82 -18.44 -30.75
N PRO A 433 -6.69 -17.40 -30.99
CA PRO A 433 -7.44 -17.31 -32.22
C PRO A 433 -6.53 -17.26 -33.43
#